data_f71caae99c40b1489a6591a9431512fd
#
_entry.id   f71caae99c40b1489a6591a9431512fd
#
_cell.length_a   1.000
_cell.length_b   1.000
_cell.length_c   1.000
_cell.angle_alpha   90.00
_cell.angle_beta   90.00
_cell.angle_gamma   90.00
#
_symmetry.space_group_name_H-M   'P 1'
#
loop_
_entity.id
_entity.type
_entity.pdbx_description
1 polymer ?
#
loop_
_entity_poly.entity_id
_entity_poly.type
_entity_poly.pdbx_seq_one_letter_code
_entity_poly.pdbx_strand_id
1 'polypeptide(L)'
;MIYSLIRTEAVKHKMAAEQDMPTFKLVLVGDGGTGKTTFVKRHLTGEFEKKYVATLGVEVHPLVFHTNRGQIRFNVWDTAGQEKFGGLRDGYYIQGQCAIIMFDVTSRVTYKNVPNWHRDLVRVCENIPIVLTGNKVDIKDRKVKAKSIVFHRKKNLQVQIQLFSKPNSIYHHIPEPKHHTLQNNFIVFF
;
A
#
# COMPACT_ATOMS: atom_id res chain seq x y z
N MET A 1 -36.92 24.68 8.16
CA MET A 1 -36.19 24.74 9.44
C MET A 1 -35.74 23.37 9.96
N ILE A 2 -36.62 22.37 10.06
CA ILE A 2 -36.26 21.01 10.55
C ILE A 2 -35.26 20.31 9.64
N TYR A 3 -35.40 20.37 8.30
CA TYR A 3 -34.46 19.76 7.33
C TYR A 3 -33.03 20.34 7.41
N SER A 4 -32.90 21.64 7.73
CA SER A 4 -31.58 22.26 7.89
C SER A 4 -30.89 21.79 9.19
N LEU A 5 -31.63 21.60 10.25
CA LEU A 5 -31.13 21.08 11.53
C LEU A 5 -30.65 19.63 11.41
N ILE A 6 -31.47 18.76 10.78
CA ILE A 6 -31.10 17.35 10.55
C ILE A 6 -29.83 17.24 9.69
N ARG A 7 -29.72 18.09 8.66
CA ARG A 7 -28.52 18.12 7.80
C ARG A 7 -27.28 18.60 8.57
N THR A 8 -27.44 19.56 9.47
CA THR A 8 -26.34 20.09 10.30
C THR A 8 -25.88 19.06 11.33
N GLU A 9 -26.81 18.36 11.98
CA GLU A 9 -26.48 17.26 12.93
C GLU A 9 -25.83 16.08 12.23
N ALA A 10 -26.32 15.64 11.07
CA ALA A 10 -25.73 14.59 10.28
C ALA A 10 -24.29 14.94 9.81
N VAL A 11 -24.07 16.21 9.44
CA VAL A 11 -22.72 16.71 9.08
C VAL A 11 -21.81 16.75 10.31
N LYS A 12 -22.29 17.20 11.47
CA LYS A 12 -21.52 17.19 12.73
C LYS A 12 -21.16 15.77 13.16
N HIS A 13 -22.12 14.82 13.11
CA HIS A 13 -21.84 13.41 13.40
C HIS A 13 -20.84 12.79 12.44
N LYS A 14 -20.93 13.11 11.14
CA LYS A 14 -19.97 12.65 10.15
C LYS A 14 -18.58 13.24 10.40
N MET A 15 -18.48 14.53 10.72
CA MET A 15 -17.21 15.19 11.04
C MET A 15 -16.60 14.66 12.35
N ALA A 16 -17.41 14.39 13.38
CA ALA A 16 -16.94 13.78 14.63
C ALA A 16 -16.44 12.35 14.39
N ALA A 17 -17.14 11.53 13.60
CA ALA A 17 -16.71 10.18 13.24
C ALA A 17 -15.44 10.19 12.37
N GLU A 18 -15.21 11.23 11.55
CA GLU A 18 -13.97 11.40 10.80
C GLU A 18 -12.80 11.85 11.69
N GLN A 19 -13.04 12.60 12.76
CA GLN A 19 -12.01 13.02 13.71
C GLN A 19 -11.49 11.88 14.58
N ASP A 20 -12.31 10.87 14.86
CA ASP A 20 -11.92 9.69 15.67
C ASP A 20 -11.34 8.52 14.85
N MET A 21 -11.30 8.63 13.52
CA MET A 21 -10.79 7.55 12.68
C MET A 21 -9.26 7.47 12.77
N PRO A 22 -8.70 6.32 13.25
CA PRO A 22 -7.26 6.13 13.27
C PRO A 22 -6.66 6.35 11.89
N THR A 23 -5.70 7.28 11.80
CA THR A 23 -5.09 7.70 10.53
C THR A 23 -3.59 7.44 10.57
N PHE A 24 -3.08 6.75 9.54
CA PHE A 24 -1.67 6.35 9.47
C PHE A 24 -1.04 6.86 8.18
N LYS A 25 0.23 7.24 8.25
CA LYS A 25 1.05 7.53 7.07
C LYS A 25 1.58 6.23 6.49
N LEU A 26 1.13 5.88 5.28
CA LEU A 26 1.61 4.72 4.50
C LEU A 26 2.52 5.21 3.37
N VAL A 27 3.76 4.75 3.35
CA VAL A 27 4.71 5.08 2.29
C VAL A 27 4.71 3.96 1.24
N LEU A 28 4.39 4.31 -0.01
CA LEU A 28 4.34 3.36 -1.13
C LEU A 28 5.54 3.57 -2.04
N VAL A 29 6.46 2.61 -2.07
CA VAL A 29 7.73 2.68 -2.79
C VAL A 29 7.94 1.51 -3.76
N GLY A 30 8.87 1.66 -4.67
CA GLY A 30 9.24 0.68 -5.70
C GLY A 30 9.57 1.36 -7.01
N ASP A 31 10.19 0.64 -7.94
CA ASP A 31 10.63 1.16 -9.22
C ASP A 31 9.50 1.79 -10.05
N GLY A 32 9.86 2.63 -11.01
CA GLY A 32 8.92 3.16 -11.98
C GLY A 32 8.20 2.05 -12.76
N GLY A 33 6.91 2.26 -13.02
CA GLY A 33 6.11 1.29 -13.77
C GLY A 33 5.70 0.02 -13.01
N THR A 34 5.99 -0.11 -11.71
CA THR A 34 5.55 -1.26 -10.90
C THR A 34 4.04 -1.24 -10.57
N GLY A 35 3.36 -0.11 -10.82
CA GLY A 35 1.92 0.04 -10.66
C GLY A 35 1.47 0.65 -9.35
N LYS A 36 2.32 1.36 -8.62
CA LYS A 36 2.00 2.07 -7.37
C LYS A 36 0.81 3.02 -7.52
N THR A 37 0.93 3.99 -8.41
CA THR A 37 -0.12 4.97 -8.73
C THR A 37 -1.40 4.29 -9.23
N THR A 38 -1.27 3.27 -10.07
CA THR A 38 -2.44 2.49 -10.55
C THR A 38 -3.15 1.77 -9.40
N PHE A 39 -2.40 1.25 -8.43
CA PHE A 39 -2.96 0.64 -7.22
C PHE A 39 -3.80 1.65 -6.43
N VAL A 40 -3.25 2.83 -6.18
CA VAL A 40 -3.94 3.91 -5.43
C VAL A 40 -5.19 4.37 -6.18
N LYS A 41 -5.05 4.71 -7.46
CA LYS A 41 -6.18 5.16 -8.30
C LYS A 41 -7.28 4.12 -8.38
N ARG A 42 -6.94 2.85 -8.57
CA ARG A 42 -7.93 1.78 -8.62
C ARG A 42 -8.70 1.62 -7.31
N HIS A 43 -8.05 1.81 -6.16
CA HIS A 43 -8.72 1.80 -4.88
C HIS A 43 -9.69 2.98 -4.72
N LEU A 44 -9.32 4.15 -5.21
CA LEU A 44 -10.14 5.36 -5.14
C LEU A 44 -11.36 5.33 -6.06
N THR A 45 -11.17 4.88 -7.31
CA THR A 45 -12.17 5.00 -8.37
C THR A 45 -12.78 3.66 -8.80
N GLY A 46 -12.16 2.54 -8.45
CA GLY A 46 -12.50 1.22 -8.97
C GLY A 46 -12.02 0.96 -10.40
N GLU A 47 -11.50 1.99 -11.09
CA GLU A 47 -11.09 1.92 -12.49
C GLU A 47 -9.63 1.47 -12.65
N PHE A 48 -9.34 0.82 -13.75
CA PHE A 48 -8.00 0.41 -14.14
C PHE A 48 -7.48 1.24 -15.32
N GLU A 49 -6.55 2.14 -15.03
CA GLU A 49 -5.89 2.95 -16.05
C GLU A 49 -4.70 2.18 -16.64
N LYS A 50 -4.76 1.87 -17.95
CA LYS A 50 -3.70 1.15 -18.67
C LYS A 50 -2.52 2.06 -19.05
N LYS A 51 -2.76 3.36 -19.17
CA LYS A 51 -1.73 4.31 -19.61
C LYS A 51 -0.74 4.56 -18.49
N TYR A 52 0.53 4.30 -18.75
CA TYR A 52 1.59 4.67 -17.83
C TYR A 52 1.89 6.18 -17.94
N VAL A 53 1.76 6.86 -16.82
CA VAL A 53 2.24 8.22 -16.61
C VAL A 53 3.17 8.20 -15.41
N ALA A 54 4.39 8.74 -15.57
CA ALA A 54 5.33 8.78 -14.45
C ALA A 54 4.85 9.77 -13.38
N THR A 55 4.83 9.32 -12.12
CA THR A 55 4.57 10.19 -10.98
C THR A 55 5.75 11.14 -10.79
N LEU A 56 5.50 12.43 -10.66
CA LEU A 56 6.51 13.44 -10.36
C LEU A 56 6.48 13.75 -8.87
N GLY A 57 7.58 13.44 -8.18
CA GLY A 57 7.69 13.68 -6.74
C GLY A 57 6.85 12.72 -5.91
N VAL A 58 5.83 13.23 -5.22
CA VAL A 58 4.93 12.46 -4.35
C VAL A 58 3.50 12.99 -4.47
N GLU A 59 2.54 12.09 -4.47
CA GLU A 59 1.11 12.40 -4.33
C GLU A 59 0.57 11.76 -3.05
N VAL A 60 -0.27 12.46 -2.30
CA VAL A 60 -0.86 11.95 -1.07
C VAL A 60 -2.34 11.70 -1.26
N HIS A 61 -2.76 10.45 -1.05
CA HIS A 61 -4.15 10.02 -1.22
C HIS A 61 -4.69 9.40 0.07
N PRO A 62 -5.76 9.93 0.65
CA PRO A 62 -6.43 9.30 1.78
C PRO A 62 -7.25 8.10 1.31
N LEU A 63 -6.93 6.90 1.79
CA LEU A 63 -7.67 5.67 1.54
C LEU A 63 -8.29 5.17 2.85
N VAL A 64 -9.59 4.89 2.83
CA VAL A 64 -10.31 4.35 3.99
C VAL A 64 -10.53 2.86 3.82
N PHE A 65 -10.17 2.10 4.84
CA PHE A 65 -10.34 0.65 4.89
C PHE A 65 -11.25 0.24 6.04
N HIS A 66 -12.06 -0.79 5.80
CA HIS A 66 -12.90 -1.41 6.81
C HIS A 66 -12.19 -2.64 7.36
N THR A 67 -11.96 -2.66 8.66
CA THR A 67 -11.32 -3.79 9.34
C THR A 67 -12.28 -4.43 10.35
N ASN A 68 -11.92 -5.58 10.88
CA ASN A 68 -12.64 -6.21 11.99
C ASN A 68 -12.59 -5.40 13.31
N ARG A 69 -11.78 -4.34 13.37
CA ARG A 69 -11.67 -3.39 14.50
C ARG A 69 -12.23 -2.01 14.20
N GLY A 70 -12.95 -1.85 13.10
CA GLY A 70 -13.51 -0.57 12.65
C GLY A 70 -12.80 0.00 11.42
N GLN A 71 -13.13 1.23 11.10
CA GLN A 71 -12.55 1.94 9.97
C GLN A 71 -11.20 2.53 10.34
N ILE A 72 -10.27 2.47 9.40
CA ILE A 72 -8.96 3.12 9.48
C ILE A 72 -8.69 3.89 8.20
N ARG A 73 -7.92 4.96 8.29
CA ARG A 73 -7.48 5.75 7.14
C ARG A 73 -5.98 5.61 6.95
N PHE A 74 -5.56 5.35 5.72
CA PHE A 74 -4.18 5.52 5.32
C PHE A 74 -4.03 6.75 4.44
N ASN A 75 -3.21 7.71 4.85
CA ASN A 75 -2.69 8.72 3.95
C ASN A 75 -1.54 8.07 3.17
N VAL A 76 -1.85 7.61 1.95
CA VAL A 76 -0.89 6.90 1.09
C VAL A 76 -0.03 7.92 0.36
N TRP A 77 1.25 7.91 0.66
CA TRP A 77 2.28 8.70 -0.01
C TRP A 77 2.79 7.90 -1.20
N ASP A 78 2.16 8.10 -2.38
CA ASP A 78 2.56 7.49 -3.64
C ASP A 78 3.78 8.20 -4.18
N THR A 79 4.94 7.56 -4.11
CA THR A 79 6.22 8.16 -4.46
C THR A 79 6.64 7.84 -5.90
N ALA A 80 7.35 8.77 -6.52
CA ALA A 80 8.00 8.54 -7.81
C ALA A 80 8.95 7.34 -7.74
N GLY A 81 8.83 6.42 -8.70
CA GLY A 81 9.67 5.22 -8.76
C GLY A 81 10.99 5.42 -9.51
N GLN A 82 11.35 6.66 -9.87
CA GLN A 82 12.59 6.94 -10.58
C GLN A 82 13.72 7.17 -9.59
N GLU A 83 14.81 6.42 -9.75
CA GLU A 83 16.01 6.47 -8.87
C GLU A 83 16.72 7.83 -8.87
N LYS A 84 16.51 8.64 -9.91
CA LYS A 84 17.19 9.93 -10.12
C LYS A 84 16.91 10.99 -9.04
N PHE A 85 15.88 10.80 -8.22
CA PHE A 85 15.47 11.75 -7.18
C PHE A 85 15.81 11.29 -5.75
N GLY A 86 16.86 10.50 -5.58
CA GLY A 86 17.25 9.89 -4.30
C GLY A 86 17.32 10.85 -3.11
N GLY A 87 17.81 12.07 -3.31
CA GLY A 87 17.94 13.05 -2.22
C GLY A 87 16.61 13.60 -1.66
N LEU A 88 15.54 13.57 -2.43
CA LEU A 88 14.23 14.05 -2.00
C LEU A 88 13.39 12.95 -1.30
N ARG A 89 13.75 11.67 -1.47
CA ARG A 89 12.96 10.54 -0.96
C ARG A 89 12.89 10.52 0.56
N ASP A 90 13.99 10.83 1.23
CA ASP A 90 14.07 10.81 2.69
C ASP A 90 12.98 11.71 3.30
N GLY A 91 12.78 12.90 2.73
CA GLY A 91 11.72 13.80 3.16
C GLY A 91 10.31 13.22 3.06
N TYR A 92 10.06 12.38 2.05
CA TYR A 92 8.76 11.71 1.90
C TYR A 92 8.56 10.58 2.92
N TYR A 93 9.63 9.97 3.41
CA TYR A 93 9.59 8.85 4.35
C TYR A 93 9.45 9.28 5.80
N ILE A 94 9.91 10.48 6.16
CA ILE A 94 9.86 11.01 7.53
C ILE A 94 8.46 10.81 8.13
N GLN A 95 8.42 10.29 9.36
CA GLN A 95 7.18 9.94 10.07
C GLN A 95 6.31 8.89 9.37
N GLY A 96 6.85 8.10 8.45
CA GLY A 96 6.18 6.92 7.92
C GLY A 96 5.88 5.92 9.04
N GLN A 97 4.63 5.44 9.10
CA GLN A 97 4.17 4.52 10.14
C GLN A 97 4.03 3.08 9.61
N CYS A 98 3.92 2.93 8.32
CA CYS A 98 3.98 1.66 7.61
C CYS A 98 4.40 1.89 6.16
N ALA A 99 4.84 0.84 5.47
CA ALA A 99 5.25 0.94 4.08
C ALA A 99 4.87 -0.28 3.24
N ILE A 100 4.68 -0.04 1.94
CA ILE A 100 4.57 -1.09 0.93
C ILE A 100 5.73 -0.92 -0.06
N ILE A 101 6.50 -2.00 -0.26
CA ILE A 101 7.49 -2.09 -1.33
C ILE A 101 6.87 -2.88 -2.48
N MET A 102 6.63 -2.23 -3.60
CA MET A 102 5.98 -2.86 -4.76
C MET A 102 7.00 -3.15 -5.87
N PHE A 103 6.98 -4.39 -6.37
CA PHE A 103 7.75 -4.82 -7.54
C PHE A 103 6.84 -5.43 -8.60
N ASP A 104 7.31 -5.50 -9.83
CA ASP A 104 6.62 -6.09 -10.98
C ASP A 104 7.11 -7.52 -11.20
N VAL A 105 6.20 -8.51 -11.14
CA VAL A 105 6.58 -9.93 -11.34
C VAL A 105 7.02 -10.23 -12.78
N THR A 106 6.74 -9.33 -13.72
CA THR A 106 7.19 -9.43 -15.12
C THR A 106 8.58 -8.81 -15.35
N SER A 107 9.15 -8.14 -14.35
CA SER A 107 10.46 -7.48 -14.43
C SER A 107 11.38 -7.87 -13.27
N ARG A 108 12.43 -8.63 -13.58
CA ARG A 108 13.43 -9.06 -12.58
C ARG A 108 14.19 -7.90 -11.95
N VAL A 109 14.38 -6.80 -12.68
CA VAL A 109 15.12 -5.62 -12.20
C VAL A 109 14.39 -5.02 -11.01
N THR A 110 13.07 -4.87 -11.09
CA THR A 110 12.26 -4.29 -10.01
C THR A 110 12.33 -5.11 -8.72
N TYR A 111 12.42 -6.45 -8.82
CA TYR A 111 12.64 -7.29 -7.64
C TYR A 111 14.08 -7.21 -7.11
N LYS A 112 15.07 -7.10 -8.00
CA LYS A 112 16.48 -6.91 -7.58
C LYS A 112 16.68 -5.61 -6.80
N ASN A 113 15.86 -4.58 -7.07
CA ASN A 113 15.91 -3.29 -6.39
C ASN A 113 15.18 -3.26 -5.04
N VAL A 114 14.38 -4.29 -4.69
CA VAL A 114 13.68 -4.39 -3.40
C VAL A 114 14.60 -4.18 -2.19
N PRO A 115 15.82 -4.76 -2.12
CA PRO A 115 16.75 -4.50 -1.02
C PRO A 115 17.15 -3.04 -0.87
N ASN A 116 17.28 -2.30 -1.96
CA ASN A 116 17.61 -0.87 -1.95
C ASN A 116 16.46 -0.04 -1.38
N TRP A 117 15.22 -0.29 -1.85
CA TRP A 117 14.02 0.35 -1.32
C TRP A 117 13.84 0.07 0.18
N HIS A 118 14.05 -1.17 0.59
CA HIS A 118 14.00 -1.56 2.01
C HIS A 118 15.04 -0.80 2.83
N ARG A 119 16.30 -0.76 2.37
CA ARG A 119 17.39 -0.05 3.07
C ARG A 119 17.07 1.43 3.23
N ASP A 120 16.54 2.08 2.18
CA ASP A 120 16.19 3.50 2.22
C ASP A 120 15.05 3.77 3.21
N LEU A 121 14.04 2.90 3.26
CA LEU A 121 12.94 2.99 4.24
C LEU A 121 13.44 2.84 5.68
N VAL A 122 14.20 1.77 5.99
CA VAL A 122 14.62 1.50 7.37
C VAL A 122 15.67 2.49 7.88
N ARG A 123 16.37 3.16 6.97
CA ARG A 123 17.28 4.25 7.34
C ARG A 123 16.56 5.47 7.89
N VAL A 124 15.33 5.73 7.44
CA VAL A 124 14.54 6.92 7.81
C VAL A 124 13.43 6.61 8.81
N CYS A 125 12.81 5.44 8.68
CA CYS A 125 11.57 5.07 9.39
C CYS A 125 11.78 3.89 10.33
N GLU A 126 12.83 3.77 11.04
CA GLU A 126 13.13 2.66 11.96
C GLU A 126 11.92 1.76 12.32
N ASN A 127 12.07 0.45 12.31
CA ASN A 127 11.10 -0.54 12.84
C ASN A 127 9.61 -0.41 12.44
N ILE A 128 9.30 0.18 11.29
CA ILE A 128 7.92 0.21 10.80
C ILE A 128 7.51 -1.12 10.15
N PRO A 129 6.22 -1.49 10.18
CA PRO A 129 5.70 -2.60 9.38
C PRO A 129 5.92 -2.35 7.89
N ILE A 130 6.53 -3.33 7.20
CA ILE A 130 6.77 -3.25 5.75
C ILE A 130 6.16 -4.48 5.08
N VAL A 131 5.33 -4.25 4.07
CA VAL A 131 4.76 -5.29 3.21
C VAL A 131 5.48 -5.30 1.87
N LEU A 132 5.90 -6.48 1.42
CA LEU A 132 6.45 -6.67 0.08
C LEU A 132 5.36 -7.17 -0.86
N THR A 133 5.07 -6.43 -1.93
CA THR A 133 3.99 -6.74 -2.87
C THR A 133 4.51 -7.00 -4.28
N GLY A 134 4.20 -8.18 -4.84
CA GLY A 134 4.42 -8.51 -6.24
C GLY A 134 3.17 -8.22 -7.06
N ASN A 135 3.26 -7.28 -8.00
CA ASN A 135 2.17 -6.83 -8.85
C ASN A 135 2.22 -7.42 -10.26
N LYS A 136 1.14 -7.25 -11.05
CA LYS A 136 0.95 -7.71 -12.44
C LYS A 136 0.97 -9.22 -12.59
N VAL A 137 0.43 -9.94 -11.62
CA VAL A 137 0.40 -11.42 -11.62
C VAL A 137 -0.61 -12.01 -12.61
N ASP A 138 -1.47 -11.19 -13.20
CA ASP A 138 -2.36 -11.50 -14.32
C ASP A 138 -1.59 -11.77 -15.63
N ILE A 139 -0.37 -11.25 -15.75
CA ILE A 139 0.47 -11.42 -16.94
C ILE A 139 1.11 -12.82 -16.90
N LYS A 140 0.89 -13.61 -17.97
CA LYS A 140 1.38 -14.99 -18.06
C LYS A 140 2.90 -15.11 -18.05
N ASP A 141 3.60 -14.18 -18.73
CA ASP A 141 5.08 -14.19 -18.85
C ASP A 141 5.75 -13.61 -17.59
N ARG A 142 5.66 -14.33 -16.48
CA ARG A 142 6.29 -13.93 -15.22
C ARG A 142 7.78 -14.22 -15.25
N LYS A 143 8.59 -13.21 -14.99
CA LYS A 143 10.05 -13.31 -14.86
C LYS A 143 10.50 -13.58 -13.41
N VAL A 144 9.67 -13.22 -12.42
CA VAL A 144 9.90 -13.47 -11.00
C VAL A 144 8.92 -14.55 -10.54
N LYS A 145 9.42 -15.75 -10.30
CA LYS A 145 8.61 -16.88 -9.81
C LYS A 145 8.44 -16.80 -8.30
N ALA A 146 7.28 -17.18 -7.76
CA ALA A 146 7.00 -17.13 -6.32
C ALA A 146 8.10 -17.78 -5.46
N LYS A 147 8.64 -18.94 -5.89
CA LYS A 147 9.72 -19.64 -5.20
C LYS A 147 11.05 -18.88 -5.13
N SER A 148 11.27 -17.89 -6.02
CA SER A 148 12.48 -17.06 -6.03
C SER A 148 12.35 -15.81 -5.16
N ILE A 149 11.16 -15.55 -4.60
CA ILE A 149 10.92 -14.43 -3.70
C ILE A 149 11.31 -14.85 -2.28
N VAL A 150 12.55 -14.59 -1.90
CA VAL A 150 13.12 -15.02 -0.60
C VAL A 150 13.51 -13.85 0.31
N PHE A 151 13.55 -12.63 -0.21
CA PHE A 151 13.99 -11.45 0.54
C PHE A 151 13.15 -11.22 1.82
N HIS A 152 11.84 -11.41 1.75
CA HIS A 152 10.93 -11.27 2.87
C HIS A 152 11.30 -12.16 4.06
N ARG A 153 11.72 -13.41 3.81
CA ARG A 153 12.11 -14.35 4.88
C ARG A 153 13.36 -13.86 5.62
N LYS A 154 14.33 -13.29 4.88
CA LYS A 154 15.57 -12.75 5.46
C LYS A 154 15.35 -11.52 6.30
N LYS A 155 14.28 -10.76 6.07
CA LYS A 155 13.96 -9.49 6.72
C LYS A 155 12.68 -9.55 7.56
N ASN A 156 12.07 -10.73 7.71
CA ASN A 156 10.81 -10.95 8.43
C ASN A 156 9.68 -10.01 7.96
N LEU A 157 9.59 -9.82 6.63
CA LEU A 157 8.55 -8.98 6.03
C LEU A 157 7.31 -9.81 5.72
N GLN A 158 6.13 -9.19 5.82
CA GLN A 158 4.91 -9.76 5.24
C GLN A 158 5.00 -9.72 3.71
N VAL A 159 4.51 -10.76 3.05
CA VAL A 159 4.47 -10.83 1.58
C VAL A 159 3.06 -11.00 1.10
N GLN A 160 2.67 -10.16 0.16
CA GLN A 160 1.47 -10.34 -0.62
C GLN A 160 1.81 -10.45 -2.11
N ILE A 161 1.21 -11.42 -2.79
CA ILE A 161 1.26 -11.55 -4.24
C ILE A 161 -0.14 -11.24 -4.74
N GLN A 162 -0.33 -10.08 -5.33
CA GLN A 162 -1.66 -9.55 -5.57
C GLN A 162 -2.12 -9.70 -7.01
N LEU A 163 -3.33 -10.21 -7.18
CA LEU A 163 -4.08 -10.29 -8.43
C LEU A 163 -5.00 -9.07 -8.54
N PHE A 164 -4.67 -8.11 -9.40
CA PHE A 164 -5.59 -7.02 -9.78
C PHE A 164 -6.38 -7.33 -11.05
N SER A 165 -6.87 -8.56 -11.23
CA SER A 165 -7.43 -8.95 -12.53
C SER A 165 -8.94 -9.13 -12.62
N LYS A 166 -9.71 -9.00 -11.52
CA LYS A 166 -11.19 -9.03 -11.63
C LYS A 166 -11.88 -8.23 -10.52
N PRO A 167 -12.96 -7.47 -10.84
CA PRO A 167 -13.72 -6.69 -9.84
C PRO A 167 -14.41 -7.54 -8.78
N ASN A 168 -14.58 -8.85 -8.98
CA ASN A 168 -15.38 -9.74 -8.12
C ASN A 168 -14.58 -10.80 -7.35
N SER A 169 -13.25 -10.73 -7.29
CA SER A 169 -12.43 -11.74 -6.60
C SER A 169 -11.75 -11.23 -5.33
N ILE A 170 -12.38 -10.31 -4.60
CA ILE A 170 -11.85 -9.76 -3.34
C ILE A 170 -11.95 -10.75 -2.18
N TYR A 171 -12.66 -11.87 -2.34
CA TYR A 171 -12.88 -12.85 -1.27
C TYR A 171 -12.34 -14.23 -1.64
N HIS A 172 -11.04 -14.46 -1.54
CA HIS A 172 -10.52 -15.82 -1.45
C HIS A 172 -9.59 -15.99 -0.26
N HIS A 173 -10.18 -16.59 0.78
CA HIS A 173 -9.63 -17.46 1.81
C HIS A 173 -8.17 -17.18 2.21
N ILE A 174 -8.03 -16.39 3.27
CA ILE A 174 -6.83 -16.44 4.11
C ILE A 174 -7.13 -17.51 5.15
N PRO A 175 -6.30 -18.58 5.27
CA PRO A 175 -6.44 -19.53 6.37
C PRO A 175 -6.25 -18.79 7.69
N GLU A 176 -7.12 -19.08 8.67
CA GLU A 176 -7.00 -18.52 10.02
C GLU A 176 -5.61 -18.79 10.58
N PRO A 177 -4.96 -17.79 11.19
CA PRO A 177 -3.68 -18.00 11.83
C PRO A 177 -3.88 -18.91 13.04
N LYS A 178 -3.23 -20.07 13.03
CA LYS A 178 -3.08 -20.90 14.21
C LYS A 178 -2.46 -20.06 15.34
N HIS A 179 -3.12 -20.07 16.50
CA HIS A 179 -2.69 -19.38 17.70
C HIS A 179 -1.17 -19.48 17.92
N HIS A 180 -0.47 -18.37 17.92
CA HIS A 180 0.55 -17.92 18.87
C HIS A 180 1.24 -16.65 18.36
N THR A 181 1.31 -15.68 19.26
CA THR A 181 2.05 -14.40 19.18
C THR A 181 1.31 -13.25 18.50
N LEU A 182 0.43 -12.62 19.29
CA LEU A 182 -0.09 -11.28 19.06
C LEU A 182 1.03 -10.25 19.28
N GLN A 183 1.65 -9.79 18.21
CA GLN A 183 2.30 -8.49 18.17
C GLN A 183 1.92 -7.80 16.86
N ASN A 184 1.03 -6.81 16.97
CA ASN A 184 0.73 -5.73 16.01
C ASN A 184 0.53 -6.10 14.53
N ASN A 185 -0.24 -7.13 14.21
CA ASN A 185 -0.61 -7.44 12.83
C ASN A 185 -1.97 -6.79 12.50
N PHE A 186 -1.93 -5.62 11.87
CA PHE A 186 -3.08 -5.11 11.13
C PHE A 186 -3.22 -5.92 9.85
N ILE A 187 -4.24 -6.76 9.75
CA ILE A 187 -4.62 -7.40 8.49
C ILE A 187 -5.46 -6.37 7.74
N VAL A 188 -4.87 -5.72 6.77
CA VAL A 188 -5.57 -4.86 5.83
C VAL A 188 -5.96 -5.72 4.64
N PHE A 189 -7.25 -5.88 4.40
CA PHE A 189 -7.74 -6.48 3.16
C PHE A 189 -7.68 -5.42 2.06
N PHE A 190 -6.87 -5.66 1.04
CA PHE A 190 -6.79 -4.85 -0.16
C PHE A 190 -7.67 -5.40 -1.28
#